data_6e61db4f16eb4c89854e45c77f913d9e
#
_entry.id   6e61db4f16eb4c89854e45c77f913d9e
#
_cell.length_a   1.000
_cell.length_b   1.000
_cell.length_c   1.000
_cell.angle_alpha   90.00
_cell.angle_beta   90.00
_cell.angle_gamma   90.00
#
_symmetry.space_group_name_H-M   'P 1'
#
loop_
_entity.id
_entity.type
_entity.pdbx_description
1 polymer ?
#
loop_
_entity_poly.entity_id
_entity_poly.type
_entity_poly.pdbx_seq_one_letter_code
_entity_poly.pdbx_strand_id
1 'polypeptide(L)' 'MLVIDRIEGGIAVCETEDGRRELPLAVLPAGVREGDCLVCVDGSWQIDREETLRRRQQNHSRAAGLFRRKSREQSE' A
#
# COMPACT_ATOMS: atom_id res chain seq x y z
N MET A 1 -6.91 -8.60 0.78
CA MET A 1 -6.38 -7.33 0.26
C MET A 1 -4.92 -7.49 -0.07
N LEU A 2 -4.49 -6.88 -1.14
CA LEU A 2 -3.09 -6.88 -1.55
C LEU A 2 -2.54 -5.47 -1.44
N VAL A 3 -1.24 -5.37 -1.18
CA VAL A 3 -0.55 -4.08 -1.21
C VAL A 3 0.59 -4.20 -2.21
N ILE A 4 0.65 -3.28 -3.16
CA ILE A 4 1.70 -3.32 -4.17
C ILE A 4 3.00 -2.88 -3.53
N ASP A 5 3.97 -3.80 -3.47
CA ASP A 5 5.28 -3.51 -2.94
C ASP A 5 6.12 -2.77 -3.98
N ARG A 6 6.09 -3.27 -5.21
CA ARG A 6 6.84 -2.63 -6.28
C ARG A 6 6.31 -3.14 -7.62
N ILE A 7 6.71 -2.45 -8.67
CA ILE A 7 6.32 -2.83 -10.03
C ILE A 7 7.60 -2.98 -10.83
N GLU A 8 7.76 -4.14 -11.44
CA GLU A 8 8.94 -4.44 -12.24
C GLU A 8 8.53 -5.16 -13.52
N GLY A 9 8.97 -4.64 -14.66
CA GLY A 9 8.78 -5.32 -15.93
C GLY A 9 7.35 -5.69 -16.26
N GLY A 10 6.39 -4.82 -15.92
CA GLY A 10 5.00 -5.10 -16.21
C GLY A 10 4.32 -6.01 -15.20
N ILE A 11 5.00 -6.31 -14.11
CA ILE A 11 4.48 -7.17 -13.05
C ILE A 11 4.42 -6.38 -11.76
N ALA A 12 3.30 -6.46 -11.06
CA ALA A 12 3.16 -5.87 -9.74
C ALA A 12 3.47 -6.96 -8.71
N VAL A 13 4.48 -6.69 -7.89
CA VAL A 13 4.83 -7.58 -6.79
C VAL A 13 4.04 -7.10 -5.59
N CYS A 14 3.14 -7.95 -5.10
CA CYS A 14 2.22 -7.57 -4.05
C CYS A 14 2.47 -8.40 -2.81
N GLU A 15 2.12 -7.83 -1.67
CA GLU A 15 2.17 -8.55 -0.40
C GLU A 15 0.77 -8.81 0.10
N THR A 16 0.58 -10.01 0.62
CA THR A 16 -0.70 -10.44 1.15
C THR A 16 -0.46 -11.04 2.53
N GLU A 17 -1.56 -11.41 3.18
CA GLU A 17 -1.46 -12.09 4.46
C GLU A 17 -0.77 -13.44 4.32
N ASP A 18 -0.85 -14.03 3.16
CA ASP A 18 -0.26 -15.34 2.91
C ASP A 18 1.13 -15.26 2.30
N GLY A 19 1.66 -14.06 2.11
CA GLY A 19 2.98 -13.88 1.55
C GLY A 19 2.95 -13.03 0.31
N ARG A 20 3.91 -13.27 -0.57
CA ARG A 20 4.09 -12.46 -1.77
C ARG A 20 3.30 -13.04 -2.93
N ARG A 21 2.79 -12.16 -3.78
CA ARG A 21 2.07 -12.55 -4.96
C ARG A 21 2.40 -11.60 -6.09
N GLU A 22 2.54 -12.16 -7.31
CA GLU A 22 2.84 -11.35 -8.48
C GLU A 22 1.64 -11.34 -9.40
N LEU A 23 1.30 -10.15 -9.89
CA LEU A 23 0.17 -9.98 -10.79
C LEU A 23 0.60 -9.17 -12.00
N PRO A 24 0.18 -9.57 -13.20
CA PRO A 24 0.46 -8.77 -14.38
C PRO A 24 -0.27 -7.44 -14.28
N LEU A 25 0.37 -6.37 -14.72
CA LEU A 25 -0.30 -5.07 -14.72
C LEU A 25 -1.56 -5.09 -15.57
N ALA A 26 -1.61 -5.97 -16.56
CA ALA A 26 -2.76 -6.04 -17.46
C ALA A 26 -4.06 -6.39 -16.75
N VAL A 27 -3.99 -7.07 -15.60
CA VAL A 27 -5.22 -7.41 -14.86
C VAL A 27 -5.53 -6.42 -13.77
N LEU A 28 -4.77 -5.35 -13.66
CA LEU A 28 -4.95 -4.36 -12.62
C LEU A 28 -5.53 -3.07 -13.20
N PRO A 29 -6.15 -2.23 -12.36
CA PRO A 29 -6.67 -0.95 -12.84
C PRO A 29 -5.54 -0.08 -13.39
N ALA A 30 -5.88 0.77 -14.34
CA ALA A 30 -4.91 1.72 -14.87
C ALA A 30 -4.48 2.67 -13.76
N GLY A 31 -3.20 3.02 -13.78
CA GLY A 31 -2.69 4.01 -12.84
C GLY A 31 -2.28 3.45 -11.50
N VAL A 32 -2.21 2.13 -11.34
CA VAL A 32 -1.74 1.56 -10.07
C VAL A 32 -0.27 1.92 -9.86
N ARG A 33 0.10 2.09 -8.60
CA ARG A 33 1.44 2.46 -8.22
C ARG A 33 1.85 1.72 -6.95
N GLU A 34 3.13 1.79 -6.67
CA GLU A 34 3.66 1.22 -5.44
C GLU A 34 2.93 1.84 -4.24
N GLY A 35 2.59 1.00 -3.30
CA GLY A 35 1.88 1.43 -2.11
C GLY A 35 0.37 1.38 -2.22
N ASP A 36 -0.16 1.15 -3.42
CA ASP A 36 -1.60 1.05 -3.58
C ASP A 36 -2.10 -0.25 -2.98
N CYS A 37 -3.29 -0.16 -2.37
CA CYS A 37 -3.98 -1.32 -1.84
C CYS A 37 -5.01 -1.77 -2.84
N LEU A 38 -5.09 -3.07 -3.07
CA LEU A 38 -5.99 -3.65 -4.05
C LEU A 38 -6.98 -4.56 -3.38
N VAL A 39 -8.22 -4.53 -3.84
CA VAL A 39 -9.26 -5.45 -3.41
C VAL A 39 -9.88 -6.07 -4.65
N CYS A 40 -10.38 -7.27 -4.49
CA CYS A 40 -11.06 -7.97 -5.57
C CYS A 40 -12.56 -7.82 -5.37
N VAL A 41 -13.21 -7.18 -6.33
CA VAL A 41 -14.65 -6.95 -6.28
C VAL A 41 -15.26 -7.55 -7.53
N ASP A 42 -16.14 -8.55 -7.34
CA ASP A 42 -16.81 -9.21 -8.46
C ASP A 42 -15.83 -9.71 -9.50
N GLY A 43 -14.72 -10.28 -9.03
CA GLY A 43 -13.73 -10.86 -9.92
C GLY A 43 -12.78 -9.87 -10.56
N SER A 44 -12.88 -8.60 -10.21
CA SER A 44 -12.02 -7.56 -10.76
C SER A 44 -11.20 -6.91 -9.66
N TRP A 45 -9.96 -6.57 -9.98
CA TRP A 45 -9.12 -5.85 -9.05
C TRP A 45 -9.44 -4.37 -9.08
N GLN A 46 -9.54 -3.78 -7.91
CA GLN A 46 -9.80 -2.35 -7.78
C GLN A 46 -8.88 -1.77 -6.73
N ILE A 47 -8.55 -0.49 -6.89
CA ILE A 47 -7.74 0.20 -5.89
C ILE A 47 -8.65 0.62 -4.75
N ASP A 48 -8.29 0.21 -3.55
CA ASP A 48 -8.99 0.68 -2.35
C ASP A 48 -8.35 2.01 -1.97
N ARG A 49 -8.94 3.09 -2.44
CA ARG A 49 -8.33 4.41 -2.27
C ARG A 49 -8.30 4.83 -0.82
N GLU A 50 -9.29 4.45 -0.07
CA GLU A 50 -9.37 4.80 1.33
C GLU A 50 -8.26 4.14 2.13
N GLU A 51 -8.07 2.85 1.89
CA GLU A 51 -7.02 2.13 2.59
C GLU A 51 -5.64 2.57 2.11
N THR A 52 -5.50 2.85 0.83
CA THR A 52 -4.25 3.35 0.28
C THR A 52 -3.86 4.64 0.97
N LEU A 53 -4.80 5.56 1.08
CA LEU A 53 -4.55 6.84 1.71
C LEU A 53 -4.22 6.67 3.18
N ARG A 54 -4.94 5.79 3.86
CA ARG A 54 -4.68 5.54 5.27
C ARG A 54 -3.27 5.00 5.48
N ARG A 55 -2.84 4.08 4.64
CA ARG A 55 -1.49 3.53 4.79
C ARG A 55 -0.41 4.57 4.53
N ARG A 56 -0.63 5.42 3.54
CA ARG A 56 0.33 6.49 3.25
C ARG A 56 0.40 7.47 4.41
N GLN A 57 -0.74 7.78 5.00
CA GLN A 57 -0.77 8.68 6.14
C GLN A 57 -0.13 8.04 7.37
N GLN A 58 -0.36 6.76 7.57
CA GLN A 58 0.26 6.06 8.70
C GLN A 58 1.77 6.03 8.55
N ASN A 59 2.26 5.76 7.36
CA ASN A 59 3.70 5.74 7.13
C ASN A 59 4.30 7.12 7.36
N HIS A 60 3.62 8.15 6.88
CA HIS A 60 4.08 9.50 7.08
C HIS A 60 4.06 9.88 8.57
N SER A 61 2.97 9.53 9.23
CA SER A 61 2.84 9.83 10.65
C SER A 61 3.88 9.11 11.48
N ARG A 62 4.18 7.87 11.10
CA ARG A 62 5.18 7.11 11.82
C ARG A 62 6.55 7.76 11.72
N ALA A 63 6.91 8.20 10.54
CA ALA A 63 8.17 8.86 10.34
C ALA A 63 8.22 10.17 11.13
N ALA A 64 7.16 10.95 11.04
CA ALA A 64 7.08 12.19 11.79
C ALA A 64 7.08 11.94 13.28
N GLY A 65 6.41 10.88 13.70
CA GLY A 65 6.33 10.52 15.09
C GLY A 65 7.68 10.19 15.69
N LEU A 66 8.53 9.55 14.92
CA LEU A 66 9.86 9.24 15.40
C LEU A 66 10.63 10.49 15.75
N PHE A 67 10.55 11.49 14.90
CA PHE A 67 11.25 12.74 15.19
C PHE A 67 10.62 13.47 16.35
N ARG A 68 9.31 13.56 16.38
CA ARG A 68 8.63 14.29 17.42
C ARG A 68 8.78 13.63 18.77
N ARG A 69 8.78 12.32 18.78
CA ARG A 69 8.90 11.61 20.05
C ARG A 69 10.18 11.97 20.76
N LYS A 70 11.21 12.17 20.00
CA LYS A 70 12.47 12.57 20.60
C LYS A 70 12.39 13.95 21.21
N SER A 71 11.57 14.77 20.63
CA SER A 71 11.49 16.14 21.09
C SER A 71 10.50 16.31 22.22
N ARG A 72 9.53 15.41 22.39
CA ARG A 72 8.58 15.55 23.43
C ARG A 72 8.45 14.34 24.25
N GLU A 73 8.14 13.90 24.38
CA GLU A 73 7.55 13.03 24.95
C GLU A 73 6.55 12.71 25.38
N GLN A 74 5.95 13.03 24.86
CA GLN A 74 4.87 12.99 24.74
C GLN A 74 4.16 13.06 25.00
N SER A 75 4.24 13.19 25.19
CA SER A 75 3.46 13.37 25.27
C SER A 75 2.87 13.04 25.50
N GLU A 76 2.98 12.81 25.78
CA GLU A 76 2.57 12.62 25.77
C GLU A 76 2.37 12.48 25.88
#